data_ef782a9ee35a665ba2fe533dc450afc4
#
_entry.id   ef782a9ee35a665ba2fe533dc450afc4
#
_cell.length_a   1.000
_cell.length_b   1.000
_cell.length_c   1.000
_cell.angle_alpha   90.00
_cell.angle_beta   90.00
_cell.angle_gamma   90.00
#
_symmetry.space_group_name_H-M   'P 1'
#
loop_
_entity.id
_entity.type
_entity.pdbx_description
1 polymer ?
#
loop_
_entity_poly.entity_id
_entity_poly.type
_entity_poly.pdbx_seq_one_letter_code
_entity_poly.pdbx_strand_id
1 'polypeptide(L)'
;MRANSVAGVTKKQKFMQKNLVIVESPAKAKTIEKFLGKDFKVLSSYGHIRDLKKKEFSIDVDKDFKPHYEIPADKKKLVTQLKEEAEQAETVWLASDEDREGEAIAWHLYEVLKLKPEHTRRIVFHEITKGAILKAIENPRDIDINLVDAQQARRILDLSLIHISEPTRP
;
A
#
# COMPACT_ATOMS: atom_id res chain seq x y z
N MET A 1 -51.18 4.13 -21.03
CA MET A 1 -49.72 4.01 -21.26
C MET A 1 -49.01 4.21 -19.94
N ARG A 2 -48.44 3.15 -19.37
CA ARG A 2 -47.78 3.19 -18.06
C ARG A 2 -46.28 3.35 -18.29
N ALA A 3 -45.73 4.49 -17.84
CA ALA A 3 -44.30 4.72 -17.79
C ALA A 3 -43.71 3.99 -16.57
N ASN A 4 -42.94 2.93 -16.80
CA ASN A 4 -42.14 2.32 -15.75
C ASN A 4 -40.92 3.17 -15.50
N SER A 5 -40.95 3.89 -14.42
CA SER A 5 -39.81 4.54 -13.78
C SER A 5 -38.98 3.46 -13.08
N VAL A 6 -37.86 3.06 -13.66
CA VAL A 6 -36.85 2.24 -12.98
C VAL A 6 -36.06 3.18 -12.09
N ALA A 7 -36.47 3.26 -10.83
CA ALA A 7 -35.68 3.92 -9.79
C ALA A 7 -34.40 3.11 -9.56
N GLY A 8 -33.28 3.65 -10.04
CA GLY A 8 -31.95 3.14 -9.72
C GLY A 8 -31.69 3.29 -8.22
N VAL A 9 -31.79 2.20 -7.48
CA VAL A 9 -31.38 2.13 -6.09
C VAL A 9 -29.87 2.18 -6.05
N THR A 10 -29.30 3.36 -5.94
CA THR A 10 -27.91 3.53 -5.52
C THR A 10 -27.80 2.99 -4.10
N LYS A 11 -27.28 1.77 -3.95
CA LYS A 11 -26.86 1.25 -2.65
C LYS A 11 -25.82 2.23 -2.09
N LYS A 12 -26.25 3.10 -1.18
CA LYS A 12 -25.34 3.85 -0.31
C LYS A 12 -24.53 2.81 0.47
N GLN A 13 -23.30 2.60 0.06
CA GLN A 13 -22.35 1.75 0.76
C GLN A 13 -22.16 2.38 2.14
N LYS A 14 -22.71 1.75 3.18
CA LYS A 14 -22.59 2.24 4.55
C LYS A 14 -21.20 1.85 5.04
N PHE A 15 -20.27 2.78 4.97
CA PHE A 15 -18.93 2.57 5.54
C PHE A 15 -19.06 2.37 7.06
N MET A 16 -18.41 1.32 7.57
CA MET A 16 -18.45 1.00 9.00
C MET A 16 -17.48 1.85 9.81
N GLN A 17 -16.45 2.40 9.17
CA GLN A 17 -15.48 3.32 9.79
C GLN A 17 -15.09 4.43 8.82
N LYS A 18 -14.72 5.59 9.37
CA LYS A 18 -14.37 6.75 8.55
C LYS A 18 -12.99 6.63 7.94
N ASN A 19 -11.98 6.32 8.74
CA ASN A 19 -10.59 6.40 8.33
C ASN A 19 -9.82 5.13 8.72
N LEU A 20 -9.13 4.56 7.76
CA LEU A 20 -8.14 3.51 7.95
C LEU A 20 -6.76 4.06 7.65
N VAL A 21 -5.84 3.95 8.58
CA VAL A 21 -4.42 4.30 8.40
C VAL A 21 -3.60 3.01 8.33
N ILE A 22 -2.82 2.85 7.28
CA ILE A 22 -1.92 1.71 7.11
C ILE A 22 -0.49 2.21 7.20
N VAL A 23 0.25 1.68 8.16
CA VAL A 23 1.66 1.97 8.40
C VAL A 23 2.51 0.72 8.15
N GLU A 24 3.81 0.88 8.09
CA GLU A 24 4.74 -0.21 7.78
C GLU A 24 5.07 -1.12 8.96
N SER A 25 5.00 -0.61 10.20
CA SER A 25 5.35 -1.39 11.40
C SER A 25 4.28 -1.37 12.48
N PRO A 26 4.13 -2.48 13.25
CA PRO A 26 3.16 -2.53 14.34
C PRO A 26 3.46 -1.58 15.50
N ALA A 27 4.73 -1.28 15.74
CA ALA A 27 5.15 -0.31 16.76
C ALA A 27 4.66 1.11 16.42
N LYS A 28 4.85 1.54 15.17
CA LYS A 28 4.32 2.80 14.66
C LYS A 28 2.79 2.84 14.71
N ALA A 29 2.14 1.74 14.36
CA ALA A 29 0.68 1.66 14.41
C ALA A 29 0.11 1.96 15.79
N LYS A 30 0.65 1.33 16.82
CA LYS A 30 0.22 1.56 18.22
C LYS A 30 0.41 3.00 18.68
N THR A 31 1.51 3.62 18.32
CA THR A 31 1.81 5.00 18.69
C THR A 31 0.89 5.99 17.96
N ILE A 32 0.69 5.80 16.67
CA ILE A 32 -0.15 6.67 15.84
C ILE A 32 -1.62 6.56 16.24
N GLU A 33 -2.10 5.37 16.54
CA GLU A 33 -3.47 5.14 17.00
C GLU A 33 -3.80 5.94 18.27
N LYS A 34 -2.86 6.02 19.21
CA LYS A 34 -3.02 6.83 20.43
C LYS A 34 -3.19 8.32 20.13
N PHE A 35 -2.57 8.82 19.07
CA PHE A 35 -2.62 10.24 18.71
C PHE A 35 -3.86 10.62 17.90
N LEU A 36 -4.41 9.68 17.10
CA LEU A 36 -5.49 9.97 16.15
C LEU A 36 -6.90 9.82 16.74
N GLY A 37 -7.07 9.05 17.81
CA GLY A 37 -8.36 8.85 18.46
C GLY A 37 -9.28 7.85 17.75
N LYS A 38 -10.58 7.90 18.09
CA LYS A 38 -11.56 6.86 17.72
C LYS A 38 -12.00 6.86 16.26
N ASP A 39 -11.85 7.96 15.54
CA ASP A 39 -12.27 8.08 14.14
C ASP A 39 -11.28 7.43 13.16
N PHE A 40 -10.15 6.97 13.67
CA PHE A 40 -9.09 6.36 12.91
C PHE A 40 -8.78 4.96 13.43
N LYS A 41 -8.79 3.99 12.53
CA LYS A 41 -8.26 2.66 12.79
C LYS A 41 -6.86 2.56 12.17
N VAL A 42 -5.88 2.14 12.94
CA VAL A 42 -4.50 2.04 12.46
C VAL A 42 -4.08 0.57 12.39
N LEU A 43 -3.63 0.15 11.22
CA LEU A 43 -3.13 -1.20 10.97
C LEU A 43 -1.71 -1.15 10.42
N SER A 44 -1.00 -2.27 10.55
CA SER A 44 0.35 -2.43 9.99
C SER A 44 0.36 -3.39 8.82
N SER A 45 1.15 -3.06 7.80
CA SER A 45 1.45 -3.97 6.69
C SER A 45 2.59 -4.95 7.01
N TYR A 46 3.27 -4.77 8.12
CA TYR A 46 4.48 -5.54 8.46
C TYR A 46 5.54 -5.51 7.35
N GLY A 47 5.83 -4.33 6.84
CA GLY A 47 6.75 -4.10 5.75
C GLY A 47 6.12 -4.31 4.37
N HIS A 48 6.88 -4.86 3.44
CA HIS A 48 6.40 -5.14 2.08
C HIS A 48 5.39 -6.29 2.05
N ILE A 49 4.28 -6.09 1.36
CA ILE A 49 3.23 -7.12 1.18
C ILE A 49 3.40 -7.95 -0.07
N ARG A 50 4.23 -7.52 -1.01
CA ARG A 50 4.62 -8.28 -2.21
C ARG A 50 6.05 -7.96 -2.61
N ASP A 51 6.69 -8.86 -3.34
CA ASP A 51 8.05 -8.70 -3.85
C ASP A 51 8.15 -9.30 -5.25
N LEU A 52 9.28 -9.04 -5.91
CA LEU A 52 9.58 -9.63 -7.20
C LEU A 52 9.65 -11.17 -7.11
N LYS A 53 9.10 -11.82 -8.11
CA LYS A 53 9.09 -13.28 -8.21
C LYS A 53 10.53 -13.83 -8.28
N LYS A 54 10.87 -14.73 -7.35
CA LYS A 54 12.25 -15.20 -7.16
C LYS A 54 12.69 -16.31 -8.13
N LYS A 55 11.76 -17.09 -8.66
CA LYS A 55 12.05 -18.34 -9.39
C LYS A 55 12.25 -18.20 -10.91
N GLU A 56 11.92 -17.07 -11.46
CA GLU A 56 12.09 -16.77 -12.88
C GLU A 56 12.72 -15.40 -12.98
N PHE A 57 13.37 -15.09 -14.11
CA PHE A 57 13.70 -13.70 -14.37
C PHE A 57 12.44 -12.89 -14.19
N SER A 58 12.40 -12.11 -13.12
CA SER A 58 11.22 -11.33 -12.71
C SER A 58 10.90 -10.20 -13.68
N ILE A 59 11.52 -10.22 -14.84
CA ILE A 59 11.39 -9.24 -15.90
C ILE A 59 11.01 -10.00 -17.16
N ASP A 60 9.88 -9.65 -17.72
CA ASP A 60 9.45 -10.14 -19.01
C ASP A 60 10.19 -9.36 -20.11
N VAL A 61 11.24 -9.98 -20.69
CA VAL A 61 12.05 -9.36 -21.73
C VAL A 61 11.21 -9.08 -23.00
N ASP A 62 10.17 -9.89 -23.23
CA ASP A 62 9.30 -9.80 -24.41
C ASP A 62 8.18 -8.76 -24.24
N LYS A 63 7.95 -8.28 -23.01
CA LYS A 63 6.86 -7.33 -22.67
C LYS A 63 7.36 -6.08 -21.96
N ASP A 64 8.25 -5.31 -22.59
CA ASP A 64 8.74 -4.03 -22.06
C ASP A 64 9.40 -4.10 -20.68
N PHE A 65 10.08 -5.19 -20.35
CA PHE A 65 10.78 -5.36 -19.06
C PHE A 65 9.92 -5.12 -17.83
N LYS A 66 8.64 -5.46 -17.88
CA LYS A 66 7.72 -5.27 -16.74
C LYS A 66 8.07 -6.23 -15.59
N PRO A 67 8.24 -5.70 -14.37
CA PRO A 67 8.49 -6.55 -13.22
C PRO A 67 7.25 -7.38 -12.84
N HIS A 68 7.47 -8.66 -12.52
CA HIS A 68 6.44 -9.55 -11.99
C HIS A 68 6.54 -9.62 -10.48
N TYR A 69 5.47 -9.22 -9.79
CA TYR A 69 5.36 -9.25 -8.34
C TYR A 69 4.52 -10.43 -7.87
N GLU A 70 4.87 -10.98 -6.72
CA GLU A 70 4.07 -11.99 -6.03
C GLU A 70 3.88 -11.65 -4.57
N ILE A 71 2.77 -12.08 -4.01
CA ILE A 71 2.47 -11.95 -2.58
C ILE A 71 2.99 -13.22 -1.89
N PRO A 72 3.95 -13.12 -0.95
CA PRO A 72 4.42 -14.26 -0.18
C PRO A 72 3.27 -14.98 0.54
N ALA A 73 3.37 -16.29 0.69
CA ALA A 73 2.31 -17.10 1.30
C ALA A 73 1.98 -16.68 2.74
N ASP A 74 2.97 -16.26 3.51
CA ASP A 74 2.83 -15.73 4.87
C ASP A 74 2.10 -14.38 4.94
N LYS A 75 2.08 -13.62 3.84
CA LYS A 75 1.40 -12.32 3.74
C LYS A 75 -0.04 -12.39 3.23
N LYS A 76 -0.47 -13.51 2.67
CA LYS A 76 -1.82 -13.63 2.07
C LYS A 76 -2.95 -13.35 3.04
N LYS A 77 -2.86 -13.84 4.27
CA LYS A 77 -3.87 -13.58 5.32
C LYS A 77 -3.92 -12.10 5.68
N LEU A 78 -2.76 -11.47 5.83
CA LEU A 78 -2.64 -10.05 6.14
C LEU A 78 -3.24 -9.20 5.01
N VAL A 79 -2.94 -9.51 3.76
CA VAL A 79 -3.51 -8.82 2.59
C VAL A 79 -5.03 -8.93 2.56
N THR A 80 -5.58 -10.11 2.83
CA THR A 80 -7.04 -10.31 2.91
C THR A 80 -7.65 -9.44 3.99
N GLN A 81 -7.06 -9.43 5.20
CA GLN A 81 -7.53 -8.60 6.30
C GLN A 81 -7.48 -7.10 5.95
N LEU A 82 -6.36 -6.63 5.41
CA LEU A 82 -6.22 -5.22 5.01
C LEU A 82 -7.22 -4.84 3.92
N LYS A 83 -7.50 -5.74 3.00
CA LYS A 83 -8.49 -5.50 1.95
C LYS A 83 -9.91 -5.37 2.51
N GLU A 84 -10.32 -6.27 3.39
CA GLU A 84 -11.62 -6.20 4.05
C GLU A 84 -11.79 -4.89 4.83
N GLU A 85 -10.77 -4.49 5.59
CA GLU A 85 -10.79 -3.24 6.34
C GLU A 85 -10.80 -2.00 5.42
N ALA A 86 -10.08 -2.03 4.31
CA ALA A 86 -10.08 -0.95 3.33
C ALA A 86 -11.43 -0.79 2.63
N GLU A 87 -12.13 -1.87 2.35
CA GLU A 87 -13.48 -1.85 1.77
C GLU A 87 -14.52 -1.25 2.72
N GLN A 88 -14.30 -1.38 4.03
CA GLN A 88 -15.19 -0.83 5.06
C GLN A 88 -14.89 0.64 5.41
N ALA A 89 -13.72 1.13 5.03
CA ALA A 89 -13.29 2.49 5.32
C ALA A 89 -13.74 3.48 4.24
N GLU A 90 -14.16 4.67 4.66
CA GLU A 90 -14.46 5.77 3.75
C GLU A 90 -13.19 6.33 3.10
N THR A 91 -12.13 6.48 3.88
CA THR A 91 -10.82 6.95 3.41
C THR A 91 -9.71 6.06 3.93
N VAL A 92 -8.78 5.69 3.05
CA VAL A 92 -7.58 4.93 3.38
C VAL A 92 -6.36 5.84 3.31
N TRP A 93 -5.60 5.90 4.39
CA TRP A 93 -4.41 6.70 4.53
C TRP A 93 -3.17 5.80 4.49
N LEU A 94 -2.30 6.03 3.52
CA LEU A 94 -1.04 5.31 3.38
C LEU A 94 0.07 6.13 4.05
N ALA A 95 0.55 5.66 5.19
CA ALA A 95 1.40 6.40 6.11
C ALA A 95 2.76 5.71 6.33
N SER A 96 3.44 5.35 5.26
CA SER A 96 4.81 4.83 5.30
C SER A 96 5.84 5.97 5.20
N ASP A 97 7.12 5.65 5.43
CA ASP A 97 8.21 6.62 5.42
C ASP A 97 8.34 7.35 4.07
N GLU A 98 8.97 8.52 4.07
CA GLU A 98 9.15 9.37 2.89
C GLU A 98 10.29 8.92 1.96
N ASP A 99 10.94 7.83 2.25
CA ASP A 99 11.97 7.26 1.39
C ASP A 99 11.39 6.39 0.25
N ARG A 100 12.23 5.96 -0.68
CA ARG A 100 11.82 5.10 -1.80
C ARG A 100 11.20 3.77 -1.34
N GLU A 101 11.66 3.20 -0.24
CA GLU A 101 11.10 1.98 0.33
C GLU A 101 9.68 2.21 0.86
N GLY A 102 9.47 3.31 1.59
CA GLY A 102 8.15 3.71 2.08
C GLY A 102 7.17 4.03 0.96
N GLU A 103 7.61 4.70 -0.10
CA GLU A 103 6.78 4.94 -1.29
C GLU A 103 6.42 3.64 -2.01
N ALA A 104 7.36 2.71 -2.12
CA ALA A 104 7.10 1.40 -2.73
C ALA A 104 6.07 0.60 -1.93
N ILE A 105 6.16 0.61 -0.60
CA ILE A 105 5.17 -0.03 0.27
C ILE A 105 3.79 0.59 0.06
N ALA A 106 3.68 1.90 0.01
CA ALA A 106 2.43 2.60 -0.25
C ALA A 106 1.85 2.24 -1.63
N TRP A 107 2.66 2.23 -2.66
CA TRP A 107 2.25 1.87 -4.02
C TRP A 107 1.80 0.40 -4.12
N HIS A 108 2.52 -0.54 -3.51
CA HIS A 108 2.11 -1.94 -3.46
C HIS A 108 0.78 -2.14 -2.74
N LEU A 109 0.56 -1.45 -1.63
CA LEU A 109 -0.72 -1.46 -0.92
C LEU A 109 -1.83 -0.89 -1.81
N TYR A 110 -1.60 0.23 -2.46
CA TYR A 110 -2.55 0.85 -3.37
C TYR A 110 -3.00 -0.12 -4.47
N GLU A 111 -2.06 -0.81 -5.12
CA GLU A 111 -2.38 -1.75 -6.20
C GLU A 111 -3.00 -3.06 -5.70
N VAL A 112 -2.43 -3.68 -4.67
CA VAL A 112 -2.89 -4.99 -4.17
C VAL A 112 -4.28 -4.91 -3.55
N LEU A 113 -4.55 -3.85 -2.79
CA LEU A 113 -5.85 -3.61 -2.19
C LEU A 113 -6.87 -3.01 -3.17
N LYS A 114 -6.45 -2.70 -4.39
CA LYS A 114 -7.27 -2.06 -5.43
C LYS A 114 -7.99 -0.80 -4.92
N LEU A 115 -7.22 0.06 -4.27
CA LEU A 115 -7.74 1.28 -3.70
C LEU A 115 -8.15 2.28 -4.80
N LYS A 116 -9.20 3.04 -4.53
CA LYS A 116 -9.65 4.09 -5.45
C LYS A 116 -8.92 5.40 -5.13
N PRO A 117 -8.46 6.17 -6.13
CA PRO A 117 -7.78 7.45 -5.91
C PRO A 117 -8.60 8.43 -5.08
N GLU A 118 -9.92 8.42 -5.25
CA GLU A 118 -10.87 9.29 -4.55
C GLU A 118 -10.90 9.07 -3.03
N HIS A 119 -10.63 7.83 -2.60
CA HIS A 119 -10.70 7.40 -1.20
C HIS A 119 -9.33 7.13 -0.60
N THR A 120 -8.26 7.38 -1.32
CA THR A 120 -6.89 7.11 -0.90
C THR A 120 -6.11 8.39 -0.73
N ARG A 121 -5.37 8.49 0.37
CA ARG A 121 -4.48 9.61 0.69
C ARG A 121 -3.11 9.07 1.09
N ARG A 122 -2.07 9.72 0.62
CA ARG A 122 -0.70 9.46 1.04
C ARG A 122 -0.27 10.53 2.02
N ILE A 123 0.24 10.13 3.18
CA ILE A 123 0.81 11.04 4.17
C ILE A 123 2.22 10.62 4.53
N VAL A 124 3.04 11.60 4.83
CA VAL A 124 4.41 11.44 5.30
C VAL A 124 4.64 12.28 6.53
N PHE A 125 5.47 11.78 7.44
CA PHE A 125 5.90 12.50 8.61
C PHE A 125 7.34 12.10 8.96
N HIS A 126 8.13 13.06 9.38
CA HIS A 126 9.55 12.84 9.71
C HIS A 126 9.75 12.35 11.13
N GLU A 127 8.78 12.56 12.00
CA GLU A 127 8.80 12.15 13.39
C GLU A 127 7.42 11.65 13.84
N ILE A 128 7.41 10.75 14.82
CA ILE A 128 6.16 10.18 15.35
C ILE A 128 5.76 10.97 16.59
N THR A 129 5.31 12.20 16.37
CA THR A 129 4.72 13.06 17.38
C THR A 129 3.29 13.41 17.02
N LYS A 130 2.46 13.73 18.01
CA LYS A 130 1.07 14.11 17.77
C LYS A 130 0.94 15.27 16.78
N GLY A 131 1.75 16.30 16.94
CA GLY A 131 1.75 17.47 16.06
C GLY A 131 2.13 17.13 14.62
N ALA A 132 3.18 16.34 14.42
CA ALA A 132 3.63 15.93 13.08
C ALA A 132 2.58 15.07 12.36
N ILE A 133 1.94 14.16 13.07
CA ILE A 133 0.91 13.26 12.50
C ILE A 133 -0.35 14.05 12.13
N LEU A 134 -0.84 14.92 12.98
CA LEU A 134 -2.00 15.76 12.69
C LEU A 134 -1.73 16.71 11.52
N LYS A 135 -0.54 17.30 11.46
CA LYS A 135 -0.13 18.15 10.34
C LYS A 135 -0.06 17.35 9.02
N ALA A 136 0.43 16.12 9.05
CA ALA A 136 0.48 15.25 7.88
C ALA A 136 -0.92 14.92 7.35
N ILE A 137 -1.89 14.68 8.23
CA ILE A 137 -3.29 14.43 7.86
C ILE A 137 -3.93 15.67 7.21
N GLU A 138 -3.59 16.85 7.67
CA GLU A 138 -4.06 18.10 7.07
C GLU A 138 -3.46 18.38 5.68
N ASN A 139 -2.30 17.81 5.38
CA ASN A 139 -1.55 18.00 4.13
C ASN A 139 -1.28 16.67 3.41
N PRO A 140 -2.30 15.95 2.94
CA PRO A 140 -2.10 14.72 2.18
C PRO A 140 -1.50 15.03 0.81
N ARG A 141 -0.76 14.06 0.27
CA ARG A 141 -0.21 14.10 -1.08
C ARG A 141 -0.52 12.83 -1.87
N ASP A 142 -0.10 12.78 -3.11
CA ASP A 142 -0.15 11.57 -3.93
C ASP A 142 1.12 10.73 -3.76
N ILE A 143 1.07 9.47 -4.20
CA ILE A 143 2.24 8.59 -4.23
C ILE A 143 3.25 9.15 -5.25
N ASP A 144 4.50 9.28 -4.83
CA ASP A 144 5.61 9.69 -5.70
C ASP A 144 6.07 8.52 -6.57
N ILE A 145 5.61 8.47 -7.80
CA ILE A 145 5.92 7.40 -8.74
C ILE A 145 7.42 7.37 -9.09
N ASN A 146 8.10 8.50 -9.08
CA ASN A 146 9.55 8.54 -9.34
C ASN A 146 10.33 7.78 -8.27
N LEU A 147 9.93 7.90 -7.00
CA LEU A 147 10.53 7.13 -5.90
C LEU A 147 10.17 5.64 -6.00
N VAL A 148 8.98 5.31 -6.43
CA VAL A 148 8.55 3.92 -6.68
C VAL A 148 9.40 3.30 -7.79
N ASP A 149 9.58 3.99 -8.91
CA ASP A 149 10.41 3.54 -10.03
C ASP A 149 11.88 3.37 -9.62
N ALA A 150 12.40 4.27 -8.80
CA ALA A 150 13.76 4.17 -8.25
C ALA A 150 13.93 2.92 -7.37
N GLN A 151 12.94 2.59 -6.54
CA GLN A 151 12.94 1.40 -5.71
C GLN A 151 12.87 0.12 -6.57
N GLN A 152 12.01 0.09 -7.58
CA GLN A 152 11.90 -1.03 -8.52
C GLN A 152 13.22 -1.28 -9.24
N ALA A 153 13.84 -0.25 -9.80
CA ALA A 153 15.14 -0.34 -10.47
C ALA A 153 16.23 -0.88 -9.54
N ARG A 154 16.30 -0.39 -8.31
CA ARG A 154 17.24 -0.86 -7.30
C ARG A 154 17.01 -2.33 -6.94
N ARG A 155 15.76 -2.74 -6.76
CA ARG A 155 15.42 -4.12 -6.44
C ARG A 155 15.76 -5.08 -7.55
N ILE A 156 15.51 -4.71 -8.80
CA ILE A 156 15.90 -5.49 -9.99
C ILE A 156 17.40 -5.63 -10.06
N LEU A 157 18.16 -4.57 -9.84
CA LEU A 157 19.62 -4.60 -9.84
C LEU A 157 20.16 -5.52 -8.75
N ASP A 158 19.64 -5.46 -7.54
CA ASP A 158 20.05 -6.32 -6.41
C ASP A 158 19.83 -7.80 -6.73
N LEU A 159 18.69 -8.17 -7.32
CA LEU A 159 18.42 -9.54 -7.75
C LEU A 159 19.33 -10.00 -8.90
N SER A 160 19.65 -9.15 -9.85
CA SER A 160 20.57 -9.44 -10.95
C SER A 160 21.98 -9.72 -10.45
N LEU A 161 22.48 -8.97 -9.48
CA LEU A 161 23.78 -9.19 -8.84
C LEU A 161 23.87 -10.52 -8.10
N ILE A 162 22.80 -10.95 -7.44
CA ILE A 162 22.74 -12.25 -6.77
C ILE A 162 22.85 -13.40 -7.78
N HIS A 163 22.22 -13.31 -8.95
CA HIS A 163 22.32 -14.32 -10.01
C HIS A 163 23.71 -14.41 -10.65
N ILE A 164 24.44 -13.31 -10.75
CA ILE A 164 25.81 -13.28 -11.30
C ILE A 164 26.82 -13.86 -10.30
N SER A 165 26.54 -13.77 -9.00
CA SER A 165 27.43 -14.16 -7.91
C SER A 165 27.30 -15.62 -7.48
N GLU A 166 26.34 -16.39 -8.00
CA GLU A 166 26.26 -17.82 -7.72
C GLU A 166 27.36 -18.56 -8.49
N PRO A 167 28.31 -19.23 -7.79
CA PRO A 167 29.30 -20.03 -8.46
C PRO A 167 28.59 -21.20 -9.17
N THR A 168 28.80 -21.29 -10.48
CA THR A 168 28.46 -22.49 -11.25
C THR A 168 29.16 -23.67 -10.60
N ARG A 169 28.42 -24.50 -9.89
CA ARG A 169 28.93 -25.79 -9.43
C ARG A 169 29.24 -26.65 -10.66
N PRO A 170 30.44 -27.26 -10.71
CA PRO A 170 30.80 -28.19 -11.78
C PRO A 170 29.95 -29.45 -11.74
#